data_b789bcdab6f7e14eff014e24ca70257e
#
_entry.id   b789bcdab6f7e14eff014e24ca70257e
#
_cell.length_a   1.000
_cell.length_b   1.000
_cell.length_c   1.000
_cell.angle_alpha   90.00
_cell.angle_beta   90.00
_cell.angle_gamma   90.00
#
_symmetry.space_group_name_H-M   'P 1'
#
loop_
_entity.id
_entity.type
_entity.pdbx_description
1 polymer ?
#
loop_
_entity_poly.entity_id
_entity_poly.type
_entity_poly.pdbx_seq_one_letter_code
_entity_poly.pdbx_strand_id
1 'polypeptide(L)'
;MQTKHKGDRFSRVVNEFHGRETPERISTGGYAALIDHYDLKVPLPPKLTGISEHHHRVDTDHWLLLTPRHRPEDTLAGHLEFALKWEALDLGVLASLFEVVSDKEFSALVRAEPTGAYARRLWFLREWLTGRQLDVPSPGKVRAVPVLDPEQQFGLATGIPSSRHKVIDNLPGTPAFCPLVRRTATIEAQIAKGLDHRARKIVGNTHPDILTRAAAFLLLDDSKASFRIEGEQPSPQRALRWGKAIGEAGSRPLSVAEFERLQRIVIGDSRFTQLGLRTEGGFVGTHDRRTHEPLPMHISAKAEDLSSLMEGVVAYDERVRRAGIDAVVIAAPLAFGFVYIHPFEDGNGRLHRWLIHHTLAAAGYNPPGVVFPVSAAIYREIAAYESVLESYSRPLLGLIEWEPTRTGNVRVLNTTVNYYRFFDATTHVEFLYRCVEQTIEQDLPQEVAYLEAYERFSTGLQDIVDMPERKIDLLHKFLRQQSGRLSKRARTNEFAALTDEELERVEALYHDSFEGLVLPRPQLES
;
A
#
# COMPACT_ATOMS: atom_id res chain seq x y z
N MET A 1 27.47 -3.03 25.93
CA MET A 1 28.23 -3.59 24.80
C MET A 1 28.96 -2.44 24.12
N GLN A 2 30.31 -2.43 24.10
CA GLN A 2 31.05 -1.40 23.37
C GLN A 2 30.95 -1.71 21.87
N THR A 3 30.28 -0.83 21.13
CA THR A 3 30.23 -0.86 19.66
C THR A 3 31.67 -0.72 19.12
N LYS A 4 32.14 -1.73 18.41
CA LYS A 4 33.40 -1.64 17.66
C LYS A 4 33.19 -0.66 16.50
N HIS A 5 33.69 0.57 16.64
CA HIS A 5 33.81 1.50 15.52
C HIS A 5 34.77 0.93 14.48
N LYS A 6 34.32 0.78 13.24
CA LYS A 6 35.12 0.31 12.10
C LYS A 6 35.98 1.45 11.52
N GLY A 7 36.92 2.02 12.29
CA GLY A 7 37.87 3.03 11.85
C GLY A 7 37.41 4.49 12.06
N ASP A 8 38.34 5.44 12.00
CA ASP A 8 38.09 6.88 12.26
C ASP A 8 37.34 7.62 11.13
N ARG A 9 37.08 6.98 10.00
CA ARG A 9 36.45 7.60 8.82
C ARG A 9 35.02 7.10 8.58
N PHE A 10 34.13 8.03 8.26
CA PHE A 10 32.75 7.73 7.84
C PHE A 10 32.69 7.30 6.37
N SER A 11 33.32 8.08 5.50
CA SER A 11 33.33 7.78 4.06
C SER A 11 34.29 6.66 3.70
N ARG A 12 33.86 5.72 2.90
CA ARG A 12 34.65 4.64 2.32
C ARG A 12 34.53 4.61 0.81
N VAL A 13 35.62 4.16 0.18
CA VAL A 13 35.64 3.95 -1.28
C VAL A 13 35.19 2.52 -1.57
N VAL A 14 34.14 2.37 -2.36
CA VAL A 14 33.47 1.07 -2.65
C VAL A 14 33.14 0.93 -4.13
N ASN A 15 33.06 -0.33 -4.60
CA ASN A 15 32.48 -0.71 -5.89
C ASN A 15 31.15 -1.46 -5.69
N GLU A 16 30.88 -1.89 -4.46
CA GLU A 16 29.67 -2.58 -4.03
C GLU A 16 29.35 -2.16 -2.60
N PHE A 17 28.08 -1.97 -2.28
CA PHE A 17 27.62 -1.57 -0.96
C PHE A 17 26.48 -2.51 -0.49
N HIS A 18 26.78 -3.37 0.49
CA HIS A 18 25.83 -4.34 1.06
C HIS A 18 25.07 -5.15 -0.03
N GLY A 19 25.79 -5.69 -1.02
CA GLY A 19 25.22 -6.47 -2.12
C GLY A 19 24.63 -5.65 -3.27
N ARG A 20 24.71 -4.31 -3.19
CA ARG A 20 24.26 -3.39 -4.24
C ARG A 20 25.46 -2.86 -5.02
N GLU A 21 25.58 -3.24 -6.28
CA GLU A 21 26.64 -2.72 -7.17
C GLU A 21 26.53 -1.20 -7.32
N THR A 22 27.69 -0.53 -7.41
CA THR A 22 27.77 0.90 -7.71
C THR A 22 28.04 1.10 -9.21
N PRO A 23 27.51 2.16 -9.83
CA PRO A 23 27.73 2.42 -11.27
C PRO A 23 29.20 2.61 -11.62
N GLU A 24 30.01 3.07 -10.68
CA GLU A 24 31.46 3.26 -10.76
C GLU A 24 32.05 3.20 -9.35
N ARG A 25 33.38 3.31 -9.21
CA ARG A 25 34.03 3.45 -7.91
C ARG A 25 33.64 4.77 -7.26
N ILE A 26 33.06 4.70 -6.06
CA ILE A 26 32.52 5.86 -5.35
C ILE A 26 33.03 5.95 -3.91
N SER A 27 33.00 7.16 -3.34
CA SER A 27 33.08 7.37 -1.90
C SER A 27 31.68 7.44 -1.31
N THR A 28 31.37 6.66 -0.26
CA THR A 28 30.05 6.69 0.41
C THR A 28 29.80 8.06 1.03
N GLY A 29 28.53 8.51 0.98
CA GLY A 29 28.06 9.75 1.59
C GLY A 29 26.70 9.55 2.25
N GLY A 30 26.25 10.48 3.08
CA GLY A 30 24.93 10.47 3.67
C GLY A 30 24.61 9.18 4.43
N TYR A 31 23.43 8.61 4.15
CA TYR A 31 22.98 7.37 4.81
C TYR A 31 23.91 6.18 4.55
N ALA A 32 24.48 6.05 3.36
CA ALA A 32 25.41 4.95 3.08
C ALA A 32 26.64 4.98 4.03
N ALA A 33 27.21 6.16 4.26
CA ALA A 33 28.33 6.32 5.17
C ALA A 33 27.92 6.04 6.64
N LEU A 34 26.76 6.54 7.07
CA LEU A 34 26.24 6.34 8.43
C LEU A 34 25.90 4.88 8.72
N ILE A 35 25.24 4.18 7.77
CA ILE A 35 24.91 2.76 7.88
C ILE A 35 26.17 1.92 8.07
N ASP A 36 27.20 2.15 7.25
CA ASP A 36 28.44 1.36 7.33
C ASP A 36 29.29 1.71 8.57
N HIS A 37 29.38 2.99 8.92
CA HIS A 37 30.20 3.43 10.08
C HIS A 37 29.66 2.89 11.41
N TYR A 38 28.32 2.95 11.60
CA TYR A 38 27.68 2.49 12.83
C TYR A 38 27.16 1.04 12.77
N ASP A 39 27.41 0.32 11.67
CA ASP A 39 26.89 -1.06 11.42
C ASP A 39 25.37 -1.16 11.67
N LEU A 40 24.62 -0.17 11.15
CA LEU A 40 23.18 -0.09 11.40
C LEU A 40 22.45 -1.27 10.72
N LYS A 41 21.61 -1.95 11.49
CA LYS A 41 20.78 -3.05 11.00
C LYS A 41 19.44 -2.49 10.49
N VAL A 42 19.46 -2.01 9.26
CA VAL A 42 18.30 -1.36 8.60
C VAL A 42 18.17 -1.87 7.17
N PRO A 43 16.94 -1.92 6.63
CA PRO A 43 16.76 -2.04 5.18
C PRO A 43 17.48 -0.89 4.48
N LEU A 44 18.15 -1.18 3.38
CA LEU A 44 18.81 -0.11 2.63
C LEU A 44 17.77 0.82 2.02
N PRO A 45 17.93 2.15 2.16
CA PRO A 45 17.11 3.11 1.41
C PRO A 45 17.05 2.74 -0.07
N PRO A 46 15.91 2.91 -0.75
CA PRO A 46 15.76 2.55 -2.17
C PRO A 46 16.82 3.20 -3.06
N LYS A 47 17.15 4.46 -2.78
CA LYS A 47 18.22 5.21 -3.45
C LYS A 47 19.19 5.77 -2.43
N LEU A 48 20.47 5.46 -2.60
CA LEU A 48 21.58 5.95 -1.81
C LEU A 48 22.40 6.97 -2.59
N THR A 49 23.14 7.81 -1.89
CA THR A 49 24.00 8.82 -2.51
C THR A 49 25.48 8.51 -2.28
N GLY A 50 26.26 8.67 -3.34
CA GLY A 50 27.71 8.54 -3.32
C GLY A 50 28.39 9.72 -4.00
N ILE A 51 29.70 9.86 -3.73
CA ILE A 51 30.55 10.86 -4.38
C ILE A 51 31.38 10.16 -5.44
N SER A 52 31.17 10.56 -6.70
CA SER A 52 31.98 10.15 -7.85
C SER A 52 33.39 10.71 -7.76
N GLU A 53 34.36 10.01 -8.34
CA GLU A 53 35.71 10.58 -8.59
C GLU A 53 35.67 11.51 -9.84
N HIS A 54 34.63 11.48 -10.62
CA HIS A 54 34.44 12.24 -11.86
C HIS A 54 33.56 13.48 -11.66
N HIS A 55 33.67 14.46 -12.58
CA HIS A 55 32.92 15.71 -12.53
C HIS A 55 31.56 15.65 -13.23
N HIS A 56 30.91 14.48 -13.25
CA HIS A 56 29.56 14.31 -13.78
C HIS A 56 28.63 13.70 -12.72
N ARG A 57 27.35 14.03 -12.79
CA ARG A 57 26.29 13.45 -11.97
C ARG A 57 25.74 12.21 -12.67
N VAL A 58 25.58 11.12 -11.92
CA VAL A 58 24.92 9.90 -12.38
C VAL A 58 23.69 9.67 -11.53
N ASP A 59 22.55 9.42 -12.16
CA ASP A 59 21.29 9.14 -11.48
C ASP A 59 20.74 7.83 -12.01
N THR A 60 20.68 6.80 -11.15
CA THR A 60 20.14 5.48 -11.44
C THR A 60 18.99 5.17 -10.49
N ASP A 61 18.35 4.01 -10.64
CA ASP A 61 17.28 3.58 -9.74
C ASP A 61 17.74 3.46 -8.28
N HIS A 62 19.01 3.09 -8.04
CA HIS A 62 19.55 2.79 -6.72
C HIS A 62 20.61 3.77 -6.22
N TRP A 63 21.19 4.57 -7.11
CA TRP A 63 22.28 5.47 -6.75
C TRP A 63 22.11 6.86 -7.36
N LEU A 64 22.37 7.87 -6.53
CA LEU A 64 22.62 9.24 -6.97
C LEU A 64 24.11 9.54 -6.74
N LEU A 65 24.89 9.65 -7.82
CA LEU A 65 26.29 10.02 -7.73
C LEU A 65 26.46 11.52 -7.94
N LEU A 66 27.06 12.15 -6.96
CA LEU A 66 27.38 13.58 -6.97
C LEU A 66 28.86 13.77 -7.26
N THR A 67 29.19 14.94 -7.79
CA THR A 67 30.58 15.31 -8.11
C THR A 67 31.42 15.56 -6.86
N PRO A 68 32.78 15.52 -6.94
CA PRO A 68 33.68 15.69 -5.79
C PRO A 68 33.45 16.95 -4.94
N ARG A 69 32.96 18.03 -5.54
CA ARG A 69 32.63 19.29 -4.84
C ARG A 69 31.51 19.18 -3.82
N HIS A 70 30.70 18.11 -3.89
CA HIS A 70 29.60 17.88 -2.98
C HIS A 70 29.99 16.97 -1.81
N ARG A 71 31.27 16.58 -1.71
CA ARG A 71 31.74 15.71 -0.64
C ARG A 71 31.40 16.33 0.72
N PRO A 72 30.69 15.60 1.60
CA PRO A 72 30.39 16.06 2.95
C PRO A 72 31.69 16.13 3.78
N GLU A 73 31.65 16.90 4.85
CA GLU A 73 32.65 16.72 5.91
C GLU A 73 32.56 15.30 6.47
N ASP A 74 33.73 14.69 6.76
CA ASP A 74 33.81 13.29 7.21
C ASP A 74 33.48 13.18 8.71
N THR A 75 32.33 13.70 9.10
CA THR A 75 31.80 13.77 10.47
C THR A 75 30.32 13.33 10.50
N LEU A 76 29.84 12.98 11.69
CA LEU A 76 28.40 12.68 11.88
C LEU A 76 27.51 13.83 11.37
N ALA A 77 27.86 15.07 11.73
CA ALA A 77 27.09 16.27 11.31
C ALA A 77 27.10 16.43 9.80
N GLY A 78 28.29 16.32 9.17
CA GLY A 78 28.42 16.47 7.72
C GLY A 78 27.63 15.43 6.93
N HIS A 79 27.61 14.16 7.35
CA HIS A 79 26.84 13.11 6.69
C HIS A 79 25.33 13.23 6.94
N LEU A 80 24.89 13.65 8.13
CA LEU A 80 23.48 13.90 8.41
C LEU A 80 22.94 15.10 7.61
N GLU A 81 23.69 16.19 7.54
CA GLU A 81 23.32 17.34 6.71
C GLU A 81 23.27 16.98 5.24
N PHE A 82 24.27 16.23 4.76
CA PHE A 82 24.31 15.72 3.39
C PHE A 82 23.09 14.87 3.06
N ALA A 83 22.73 13.94 3.95
CA ALA A 83 21.55 13.10 3.78
C ALA A 83 20.26 13.94 3.66
N LEU A 84 20.03 14.87 4.61
CA LEU A 84 18.85 15.74 4.58
C LEU A 84 18.78 16.68 3.36
N LYS A 85 19.90 16.89 2.68
CA LYS A 85 20.00 17.76 1.52
C LYS A 85 19.82 17.02 0.19
N TRP A 86 20.34 15.80 0.08
CA TRP A 86 20.45 15.09 -1.19
C TRP A 86 19.67 13.78 -1.25
N GLU A 87 19.22 13.28 -0.09
CA GLU A 87 18.49 12.02 0.02
C GLU A 87 17.09 12.29 0.57
N ALA A 88 16.16 11.41 0.27
CA ALA A 88 14.85 11.42 0.90
C ALA A 88 15.00 11.12 2.40
N LEU A 89 14.19 11.74 3.25
CA LEU A 89 14.19 11.47 4.68
C LEU A 89 13.86 9.99 4.93
N ASP A 90 14.75 9.29 5.64
CA ASP A 90 14.57 7.90 6.07
C ASP A 90 14.51 7.82 7.60
N LEU A 91 13.29 7.65 8.11
CA LEU A 91 13.04 7.58 9.56
C LEU A 91 13.57 6.28 10.18
N GLY A 92 13.65 5.18 9.41
CA GLY A 92 14.18 3.90 9.86
C GLY A 92 15.68 3.98 10.12
N VAL A 93 16.42 4.57 9.18
CA VAL A 93 17.86 4.82 9.34
C VAL A 93 18.13 5.76 10.52
N LEU A 94 17.38 6.88 10.61
CA LEU A 94 17.55 7.84 11.71
C LEU A 94 17.17 7.24 13.06
N ALA A 95 16.09 6.47 13.16
CA ALA A 95 15.70 5.81 14.41
C ALA A 95 16.83 4.88 14.90
N SER A 96 17.36 4.03 14.02
CA SER A 96 18.47 3.12 14.38
C SER A 96 19.75 3.87 14.73
N LEU A 97 20.09 4.94 14.00
CA LEU A 97 21.22 5.79 14.30
C LEU A 97 21.09 6.44 15.69
N PHE A 98 19.89 6.90 16.03
CA PHE A 98 19.63 7.57 17.29
C PHE A 98 19.61 6.63 18.51
N GLU A 99 19.58 5.34 18.32
CA GLU A 99 19.80 4.34 19.38
C GLU A 99 21.29 4.21 19.73
N VAL A 100 22.20 4.41 18.79
CA VAL A 100 23.65 4.20 18.97
C VAL A 100 24.43 5.50 19.25
N VAL A 101 23.95 6.65 18.76
CA VAL A 101 24.55 7.96 19.01
C VAL A 101 24.07 8.51 20.35
N SER A 102 25.00 8.93 21.22
CA SER A 102 24.67 9.47 22.54
C SER A 102 23.99 10.85 22.48
N ASP A 103 23.13 11.15 23.47
CA ASP A 103 22.48 12.47 23.57
C ASP A 103 23.51 13.60 23.75
N LYS A 104 24.66 13.33 24.38
CA LYS A 104 25.75 14.28 24.54
C LYS A 104 26.39 14.66 23.21
N GLU A 105 26.73 13.67 22.40
CA GLU A 105 27.31 13.86 21.06
C GLU A 105 26.34 14.60 20.14
N PHE A 106 25.05 14.18 20.14
CA PHE A 106 24.04 14.81 19.33
C PHE A 106 23.71 16.25 19.77
N SER A 107 23.69 16.52 21.09
CA SER A 107 23.52 17.88 21.61
C SER A 107 24.68 18.78 21.20
N ALA A 108 25.91 18.27 21.14
CA ALA A 108 27.08 19.03 20.68
C ALA A 108 26.93 19.43 19.21
N LEU A 109 26.44 18.51 18.36
CA LEU A 109 26.10 18.76 16.94
C LEU A 109 25.11 19.93 16.81
N VAL A 110 23.98 19.87 17.53
CA VAL A 110 22.96 20.93 17.47
C VAL A 110 23.49 22.26 18.02
N ARG A 111 24.30 22.23 19.08
CA ARG A 111 24.88 23.46 19.66
C ARG A 111 25.90 24.12 18.73
N ALA A 112 26.58 23.39 17.85
CA ALA A 112 27.51 23.95 16.87
C ALA A 112 26.80 24.89 15.88
N GLU A 113 25.56 24.55 15.46
CA GLU A 113 24.76 25.34 14.53
C GLU A 113 23.28 25.47 14.96
N PRO A 114 22.98 26.11 16.12
CA PRO A 114 21.63 26.10 16.70
C PRO A 114 20.58 26.80 15.85
N THR A 115 20.96 27.68 14.93
CA THR A 115 20.07 28.39 13.99
C THR A 115 20.00 27.72 12.62
N GLY A 116 20.87 26.78 12.33
CA GLY A 116 20.94 26.04 11.07
C GLY A 116 19.65 25.27 10.78
N ALA A 117 19.16 25.32 9.55
CA ALA A 117 17.93 24.64 9.17
C ALA A 117 18.03 23.13 9.36
N TYR A 118 19.13 22.52 8.96
CA TYR A 118 19.37 21.08 9.10
C TYR A 118 19.55 20.67 10.56
N ALA A 119 20.32 21.42 11.34
CA ALA A 119 20.52 21.16 12.78
C ALA A 119 19.17 21.16 13.53
N ARG A 120 18.28 22.11 13.24
CA ARG A 120 16.94 22.20 13.86
C ARG A 120 16.02 21.05 13.42
N ARG A 121 16.06 20.64 12.15
CA ARG A 121 15.34 19.46 11.66
C ARG A 121 15.83 18.19 12.36
N LEU A 122 17.14 17.99 12.47
CA LEU A 122 17.77 16.87 13.17
C LEU A 122 17.42 16.87 14.66
N TRP A 123 17.44 18.03 15.32
CA TRP A 123 17.06 18.17 16.71
C TRP A 123 15.60 17.74 16.93
N PHE A 124 14.66 18.25 16.09
CA PHE A 124 13.28 17.83 16.14
C PHE A 124 13.12 16.31 15.93
N LEU A 125 13.74 15.77 14.89
CA LEU A 125 13.66 14.33 14.55
C LEU A 125 14.22 13.45 15.68
N ARG A 126 15.30 13.86 16.33
CA ARG A 126 15.87 13.15 17.48
C ARG A 126 14.87 13.08 18.63
N GLU A 127 14.30 14.22 19.05
CA GLU A 127 13.34 14.27 20.14
C GLU A 127 12.03 13.54 19.76
N TRP A 128 11.59 13.69 18.52
CA TRP A 128 10.38 13.05 18.00
C TRP A 128 10.51 11.51 17.96
N LEU A 129 11.63 10.98 17.48
CA LEU A 129 11.83 9.52 17.36
C LEU A 129 12.11 8.85 18.70
N THR A 130 12.85 9.54 19.59
CA THR A 130 13.28 8.95 20.87
C THR A 130 12.39 9.29 22.06
N GLY A 131 11.53 10.29 21.95
CA GLY A 131 10.74 10.83 23.06
C GLY A 131 11.59 11.55 24.12
N ARG A 132 12.90 11.70 23.92
CA ARG A 132 13.85 12.29 24.88
C ARG A 132 14.19 13.71 24.48
N GLN A 133 14.01 14.65 25.40
CA GLN A 133 14.39 16.04 25.17
C GLN A 133 15.89 16.23 25.36
N LEU A 134 16.49 16.97 24.43
CA LEU A 134 17.89 17.36 24.50
C LEU A 134 18.06 18.65 25.29
N ASP A 135 19.16 18.76 26.07
CA ASP A 135 19.54 20.00 26.70
C ASP A 135 20.25 20.90 25.70
N VAL A 136 19.48 21.63 24.90
CA VAL A 136 19.96 22.54 23.87
C VAL A 136 19.24 23.87 23.98
N PRO A 137 19.97 25.03 23.85
CA PRO A 137 19.36 26.33 23.94
C PRO A 137 18.41 26.61 22.78
N SER A 138 17.42 27.47 23.02
CA SER A 138 16.49 27.91 21.98
C SER A 138 17.24 28.52 20.79
N PRO A 139 16.83 28.21 19.55
CA PRO A 139 17.42 28.78 18.33
C PRO A 139 17.10 30.28 18.13
N GLY A 140 16.36 30.91 19.05
CA GLY A 140 16.05 32.32 19.02
C GLY A 140 15.01 32.70 17.95
N LYS A 141 15.15 33.89 17.36
CA LYS A 141 14.22 34.42 16.34
C LYS A 141 14.67 34.00 14.94
N VAL A 142 14.34 32.78 14.55
CA VAL A 142 14.58 32.27 13.19
C VAL A 142 13.25 31.81 12.55
N ARG A 143 13.19 31.85 11.21
CA ARG A 143 12.04 31.34 10.46
C ARG A 143 11.94 29.82 10.62
N ALA A 144 10.74 29.32 10.87
CA ALA A 144 10.48 27.89 10.89
C ALA A 144 10.66 27.26 9.49
N VAL A 145 11.18 26.03 9.47
CA VAL A 145 11.36 25.24 8.24
C VAL A 145 10.60 23.92 8.36
N PRO A 146 10.10 23.35 7.27
CA PRO A 146 9.45 22.05 7.31
C PRO A 146 10.46 20.95 7.69
N VAL A 147 10.00 19.95 8.44
CA VAL A 147 10.78 18.76 8.79
C VAL A 147 11.01 17.90 7.56
N LEU A 148 9.95 17.60 6.81
CA LEU A 148 9.98 16.90 5.55
C LEU A 148 10.06 17.90 4.41
N ASP A 149 10.95 17.66 3.44
CA ASP A 149 11.04 18.47 2.23
C ASP A 149 9.87 18.15 1.31
N PRO A 150 8.93 19.10 1.09
CA PRO A 150 7.74 18.84 0.27
C PRO A 150 8.03 18.64 -1.21
N GLU A 151 9.21 19.02 -1.71
CA GLU A 151 9.63 18.77 -3.09
C GLU A 151 10.13 17.32 -3.30
N GLN A 152 10.54 16.66 -2.22
CA GLN A 152 11.07 15.30 -2.28
C GLN A 152 10.06 14.24 -1.85
N GLN A 153 9.20 14.53 -0.87
CA GLN A 153 8.28 13.56 -0.27
C GLN A 153 6.92 14.18 0.04
N PHE A 154 5.89 13.34 0.04
CA PHE A 154 4.54 13.75 0.41
C PHE A 154 4.43 13.90 1.93
N GLY A 155 3.97 15.05 2.36
CA GLY A 155 3.73 15.39 3.77
C GLY A 155 2.49 16.26 3.92
N LEU A 156 2.17 16.63 5.15
CA LEU A 156 1.02 17.50 5.44
C LEU A 156 1.21 18.87 4.78
N ALA A 157 0.23 19.34 4.02
CA ALA A 157 0.24 20.68 3.43
C ALA A 157 0.28 21.77 4.52
N THR A 158 -0.43 21.53 5.64
CA THR A 158 -0.38 22.37 6.83
C THR A 158 0.14 21.54 7.99
N GLY A 159 1.41 21.74 8.33
CA GLY A 159 2.05 21.04 9.45
C GLY A 159 1.81 21.72 10.80
N ILE A 160 2.25 21.07 11.86
CA ILE A 160 2.15 21.55 13.24
C ILE A 160 3.42 22.33 13.62
N PRO A 161 3.33 23.62 13.98
CA PRO A 161 4.53 24.39 14.35
C PRO A 161 5.12 23.89 15.66
N SER A 162 6.43 23.59 15.67
CA SER A 162 7.20 23.38 16.88
C SER A 162 7.97 24.64 17.25
N SER A 163 7.50 25.35 18.26
CA SER A 163 8.14 26.59 18.74
C SER A 163 9.51 26.36 19.36
N ARG A 164 9.73 25.19 19.97
CA ARG A 164 11.01 24.76 20.57
C ARG A 164 12.11 24.64 19.52
N HIS A 165 11.83 23.93 18.43
CA HIS A 165 12.80 23.62 17.39
C HIS A 165 12.79 24.63 16.23
N LYS A 166 11.77 25.51 16.17
CA LYS A 166 11.51 26.37 15.00
C LYS A 166 11.45 25.58 13.70
N VAL A 167 10.67 24.50 13.72
CA VAL A 167 10.32 23.69 12.55
C VAL A 167 8.81 23.56 12.45
N ILE A 168 8.35 23.12 11.29
CA ILE A 168 6.96 22.75 11.03
C ILE A 168 6.94 21.25 10.88
N ASP A 169 6.31 20.53 11.83
CA ASP A 169 6.10 19.09 11.73
C ASP A 169 5.03 18.80 10.67
N ASN A 170 5.49 18.49 9.48
CA ASN A 170 4.66 18.11 8.33
C ASN A 170 4.76 16.60 8.01
N LEU A 171 5.22 15.78 8.96
CA LEU A 171 5.23 14.34 8.83
C LEU A 171 3.80 13.79 8.74
N PRO A 172 3.52 12.78 7.90
CA PRO A 172 2.16 12.24 7.73
C PRO A 172 1.72 11.37 8.91
N GLY A 173 2.64 10.88 9.73
CA GLY A 173 2.37 9.99 10.86
C GLY A 173 2.87 10.47 12.19
N THR A 174 2.97 9.54 13.13
CA THR A 174 3.49 9.70 14.49
C THR A 174 4.72 8.81 14.70
N PRO A 175 5.47 8.96 15.80
CA PRO A 175 6.58 8.05 16.10
C PRO A 175 6.19 6.56 16.18
N ALA A 176 4.91 6.27 16.40
CA ALA A 176 4.41 4.90 16.44
C ALA A 176 4.16 4.30 15.04
N PHE A 177 3.90 5.15 14.02
CA PHE A 177 3.71 4.72 12.63
C PHE A 177 3.81 5.91 11.68
N CYS A 178 4.82 5.92 10.81
CA CYS A 178 5.07 7.00 9.86
C CYS A 178 5.82 6.51 8.61
N PRO A 179 5.20 5.67 7.76
CA PRO A 179 5.76 5.38 6.45
C PRO A 179 5.76 6.63 5.58
N LEU A 180 6.78 6.76 4.73
CA LEU A 180 6.97 7.91 3.85
C LEU A 180 6.84 7.54 2.38
N VAL A 181 6.47 8.50 1.56
CA VAL A 181 6.33 8.35 0.10
C VAL A 181 7.13 9.43 -0.59
N ARG A 182 8.03 9.03 -1.49
CA ARG A 182 8.81 9.95 -2.33
C ARG A 182 7.96 10.48 -3.48
N ARG A 183 8.22 11.71 -3.90
CA ARG A 183 7.68 12.26 -5.13
C ARG A 183 8.46 11.69 -6.31
N THR A 184 7.83 10.79 -7.06
CA THR A 184 8.38 10.26 -8.30
C THR A 184 7.60 10.82 -9.50
N ALA A 185 8.27 10.88 -10.66
CA ALA A 185 7.60 11.28 -11.91
C ALA A 185 6.38 10.40 -12.22
N THR A 186 6.45 9.12 -11.85
CA THR A 186 5.35 8.16 -12.00
C THR A 186 4.13 8.56 -11.16
N ILE A 187 4.33 8.83 -9.86
CA ILE A 187 3.23 9.21 -8.96
C ILE A 187 2.66 10.58 -9.37
N GLU A 188 3.50 11.55 -9.70
CA GLU A 188 3.03 12.87 -10.15
C GLU A 188 2.22 12.78 -11.45
N ALA A 189 2.64 11.93 -12.39
CA ALA A 189 1.89 11.67 -13.61
C ALA A 189 0.52 11.02 -13.33
N GLN A 190 0.44 10.12 -12.34
CA GLN A 190 -0.81 9.49 -11.92
C GLN A 190 -1.77 10.50 -11.27
N ILE A 191 -1.27 11.33 -10.35
CA ILE A 191 -2.06 12.41 -9.74
C ILE A 191 -2.63 13.35 -10.82
N ALA A 192 -1.80 13.73 -11.80
CA ALA A 192 -2.20 14.63 -12.89
C ALA A 192 -3.33 14.05 -13.78
N LYS A 193 -3.54 12.72 -13.80
CA LYS A 193 -4.66 12.10 -14.54
C LYS A 193 -6.03 12.47 -13.96
N GLY A 194 -6.13 12.81 -12.67
CA GLY A 194 -7.38 13.14 -12.01
C GLY A 194 -8.39 12.00 -12.09
N LEU A 195 -7.98 10.81 -11.69
CA LEU A 195 -8.78 9.57 -11.82
C LEU A 195 -10.12 9.66 -11.09
N ASP A 196 -10.17 10.32 -9.95
CA ASP A 196 -11.40 10.57 -9.18
C ASP A 196 -12.41 11.43 -9.99
N HIS A 197 -11.94 12.45 -10.70
CA HIS A 197 -12.77 13.26 -11.57
C HIS A 197 -13.28 12.47 -12.78
N ARG A 198 -12.44 11.59 -13.35
CA ARG A 198 -12.84 10.69 -14.45
C ARG A 198 -13.93 9.72 -13.99
N ALA A 199 -13.77 9.12 -12.82
CA ALA A 199 -14.79 8.24 -12.23
C ALA A 199 -16.13 8.97 -12.05
N ARG A 200 -16.12 10.20 -11.49
CA ARG A 200 -17.35 11.02 -11.36
C ARG A 200 -17.98 11.34 -12.70
N LYS A 201 -17.19 11.58 -13.75
CA LYS A 201 -17.71 11.83 -15.10
C LYS A 201 -18.41 10.60 -15.68
N ILE A 202 -17.83 9.40 -15.52
CA ILE A 202 -18.45 8.13 -15.95
C ILE A 202 -19.79 7.95 -15.24
N VAL A 203 -19.78 8.06 -13.90
CA VAL A 203 -20.99 7.91 -13.08
C VAL A 203 -22.07 8.94 -13.44
N GLY A 204 -21.69 10.20 -13.64
CA GLY A 204 -22.61 11.28 -14.01
C GLY A 204 -23.26 11.13 -15.39
N ASN A 205 -22.66 10.36 -16.28
CA ASN A 205 -23.18 10.07 -17.62
C ASN A 205 -23.98 8.76 -17.69
N THR A 206 -24.00 7.96 -16.61
CA THR A 206 -24.65 6.64 -16.58
C THR A 206 -26.05 6.75 -15.97
N HIS A 207 -27.03 6.02 -16.53
CA HIS A 207 -28.38 5.95 -15.97
C HIS A 207 -28.34 5.39 -14.53
N PRO A 208 -29.09 5.94 -13.56
CA PRO A 208 -29.02 5.53 -12.16
C PRO A 208 -29.26 4.05 -11.90
N ASP A 209 -30.21 3.41 -12.63
CA ASP A 209 -30.53 2.00 -12.45
C ASP A 209 -29.38 1.09 -12.94
N ILE A 210 -28.75 1.43 -14.07
CA ILE A 210 -27.57 0.75 -14.58
C ILE A 210 -26.42 0.90 -13.60
N LEU A 211 -26.19 2.13 -13.10
CA LEU A 211 -25.15 2.39 -12.12
C LEU A 211 -25.34 1.57 -10.84
N THR A 212 -26.58 1.48 -10.32
CA THR A 212 -26.88 0.69 -9.11
C THR A 212 -26.54 -0.79 -9.32
N ARG A 213 -26.88 -1.34 -10.47
CA ARG A 213 -26.59 -2.74 -10.82
C ARG A 213 -25.08 -2.97 -11.01
N ALA A 214 -24.41 -2.08 -11.73
CA ALA A 214 -22.96 -2.12 -11.92
C ALA A 214 -22.21 -2.07 -10.58
N ALA A 215 -22.56 -1.14 -9.71
CA ALA A 215 -21.96 -0.99 -8.39
C ALA A 215 -22.14 -2.26 -7.53
N ALA A 216 -23.34 -2.87 -7.56
CA ALA A 216 -23.60 -4.11 -6.82
C ALA A 216 -22.77 -5.29 -7.35
N PHE A 217 -22.61 -5.41 -8.66
CA PHE A 217 -21.79 -6.44 -9.28
C PHE A 217 -20.31 -6.27 -8.95
N LEU A 218 -19.76 -5.06 -9.16
CA LEU A 218 -18.36 -4.74 -8.89
C LEU A 218 -18.00 -4.95 -7.41
N LEU A 219 -18.90 -4.58 -6.49
CA LEU A 219 -18.71 -4.81 -5.06
C LEU A 219 -18.65 -6.31 -4.72
N LEU A 220 -19.52 -7.13 -5.33
CA LEU A 220 -19.51 -8.57 -5.10
C LEU A 220 -18.27 -9.24 -5.71
N ASP A 221 -17.85 -8.80 -6.90
CA ASP A 221 -16.64 -9.30 -7.54
C ASP A 221 -15.38 -8.97 -6.71
N ASP A 222 -15.28 -7.73 -6.23
CA ASP A 222 -14.21 -7.32 -5.32
C ASP A 222 -14.16 -8.17 -4.04
N SER A 223 -15.33 -8.39 -3.43
CA SER A 223 -15.44 -9.25 -2.25
C SER A 223 -14.93 -10.67 -2.51
N LYS A 224 -15.35 -11.29 -3.62
CA LYS A 224 -14.90 -12.63 -4.02
C LYS A 224 -13.40 -12.66 -4.31
N ALA A 225 -12.89 -11.66 -5.03
CA ALA A 225 -11.47 -11.54 -5.35
C ALA A 225 -10.62 -11.41 -4.08
N SER A 226 -11.09 -10.67 -3.09
CA SER A 226 -10.42 -10.53 -1.80
C SER A 226 -10.24 -11.85 -1.05
N PHE A 227 -11.17 -12.81 -1.18
CA PHE A 227 -10.98 -14.17 -0.66
C PHE A 227 -10.05 -15.01 -1.54
N ARG A 228 -10.17 -14.90 -2.86
CA ARG A 228 -9.32 -15.68 -3.80
C ARG A 228 -7.84 -15.37 -3.68
N ILE A 229 -7.48 -14.12 -3.37
CA ILE A 229 -6.09 -13.73 -3.10
C ILE A 229 -5.52 -14.53 -1.92
N GLU A 230 -6.34 -14.85 -0.92
CA GLU A 230 -5.96 -15.70 0.22
C GLU A 230 -6.09 -17.21 -0.06
N GLY A 231 -6.36 -17.61 -1.32
CA GLY A 231 -6.56 -19.01 -1.68
C GLY A 231 -7.90 -19.59 -1.23
N GLU A 232 -8.85 -18.76 -0.75
CA GLU A 232 -10.15 -19.18 -0.29
C GLU A 232 -11.24 -19.03 -1.35
N GLN A 233 -12.21 -19.97 -1.33
CA GLN A 233 -13.48 -19.83 -2.06
C GLN A 233 -14.60 -19.58 -1.07
N PRO A 234 -15.10 -18.33 -0.94
CA PRO A 234 -16.15 -18.03 0.01
C PRO A 234 -17.51 -18.58 -0.43
N SER A 235 -18.31 -19.04 0.54
CA SER A 235 -19.72 -19.26 0.25
C SER A 235 -20.41 -17.95 -0.19
N PRO A 236 -21.51 -18.00 -0.94
CA PRO A 236 -22.25 -16.78 -1.35
C PRO A 236 -22.58 -15.87 -0.17
N GLN A 237 -22.96 -16.43 0.97
CA GLN A 237 -23.29 -15.67 2.17
C GLN A 237 -22.05 -14.98 2.78
N ARG A 238 -20.86 -15.62 2.77
CA ARG A 238 -19.61 -15.00 3.23
C ARG A 238 -19.22 -13.85 2.30
N ALA A 239 -19.30 -14.06 0.98
CA ALA A 239 -19.00 -13.02 0.01
C ALA A 239 -19.93 -11.81 0.15
N LEU A 240 -21.24 -12.01 0.29
CA LEU A 240 -22.21 -10.93 0.50
C LEU A 240 -21.97 -10.16 1.80
N ARG A 241 -21.69 -10.87 2.90
CA ARG A 241 -21.40 -10.25 4.20
C ARG A 241 -20.14 -9.39 4.14
N TRP A 242 -19.07 -9.88 3.51
CA TRP A 242 -17.84 -9.13 3.32
C TRP A 242 -18.03 -7.96 2.35
N GLY A 243 -18.75 -8.15 1.24
CA GLY A 243 -19.14 -7.08 0.32
C GLY A 243 -19.87 -5.95 1.03
N LYS A 244 -20.82 -6.27 1.93
CA LYS A 244 -21.47 -5.24 2.77
C LYS A 244 -20.47 -4.45 3.61
N ALA A 245 -19.50 -5.12 4.25
CA ALA A 245 -18.47 -4.44 5.04
C ALA A 245 -17.57 -3.55 4.17
N ILE A 246 -17.25 -3.96 2.94
CA ILE A 246 -16.54 -3.13 1.96
C ILE A 246 -17.38 -1.92 1.54
N GLY A 247 -18.68 -2.11 1.28
CA GLY A 247 -19.60 -1.02 0.92
C GLY A 247 -19.80 0.02 2.04
N GLU A 248 -19.58 -0.36 3.30
CA GLU A 248 -19.60 0.53 4.47
C GLU A 248 -18.24 1.21 4.75
N ALA A 249 -17.20 0.93 3.96
CA ALA A 249 -15.87 1.50 4.14
C ALA A 249 -15.90 3.04 4.09
N GLY A 250 -15.12 3.70 4.95
CA GLY A 250 -15.11 5.15 5.06
C GLY A 250 -16.24 5.76 5.89
N SER A 251 -17.31 5.01 6.21
CA SER A 251 -18.46 5.52 6.97
C SER A 251 -18.21 5.67 8.47
N ARG A 252 -17.20 4.98 9.00
CA ARG A 252 -16.82 4.98 10.42
C ARG A 252 -15.36 5.41 10.57
N PRO A 253 -15.00 6.08 11.69
CA PRO A 253 -13.59 6.34 11.99
C PRO A 253 -12.84 5.03 12.23
N LEU A 254 -11.58 5.01 11.82
CA LEU A 254 -10.71 3.87 12.07
C LEU A 254 -10.41 3.77 13.58
N SER A 255 -10.41 2.56 14.12
CA SER A 255 -10.05 2.26 15.49
C SER A 255 -9.66 0.79 15.64
N VAL A 256 -8.95 0.42 16.71
CA VAL A 256 -8.63 -0.99 17.00
C VAL A 256 -9.91 -1.83 17.11
N ALA A 257 -10.94 -1.28 17.77
CA ALA A 257 -12.25 -1.95 17.91
C ALA A 257 -12.94 -2.18 16.54
N GLU A 258 -12.78 -1.24 15.59
CA GLU A 258 -13.32 -1.40 14.23
C GLU A 258 -12.57 -2.51 13.47
N PHE A 259 -11.25 -2.61 13.59
CA PHE A 259 -10.49 -3.72 13.03
C PHE A 259 -10.93 -5.07 13.59
N GLU A 260 -11.15 -5.18 14.90
CA GLU A 260 -11.65 -6.41 15.51
C GLU A 260 -13.07 -6.76 15.06
N ARG A 261 -13.93 -5.75 14.90
CA ARG A 261 -15.27 -5.95 14.32
C ARG A 261 -15.20 -6.51 12.91
N LEU A 262 -14.34 -5.95 12.07
CA LEU A 262 -14.13 -6.40 10.70
C LEU A 262 -13.51 -7.80 10.65
N GLN A 263 -12.57 -8.13 11.54
CA GLN A 263 -12.00 -9.46 11.67
C GLN A 263 -13.11 -10.50 11.93
N ARG A 264 -14.04 -10.22 12.87
CA ARG A 264 -15.18 -11.11 13.13
C ARG A 264 -16.06 -11.31 11.91
N ILE A 265 -16.24 -10.28 11.10
CA ILE A 265 -17.04 -10.37 9.86
C ILE A 265 -16.36 -11.27 8.83
N VAL A 266 -15.06 -11.10 8.64
CA VAL A 266 -14.30 -11.83 7.61
C VAL A 266 -14.08 -13.29 7.99
N ILE A 267 -13.78 -13.58 9.26
CA ILE A 267 -13.55 -14.94 9.75
C ILE A 267 -14.86 -15.71 9.80
N GLY A 268 -15.90 -15.14 10.38
CA GLY A 268 -17.24 -15.73 10.50
C GLY A 268 -17.32 -16.79 11.59
N ASP A 269 -16.64 -17.93 11.46
CA ASP A 269 -16.56 -18.98 12.48
C ASP A 269 -15.20 -18.91 13.18
N SER A 270 -15.19 -18.48 14.42
CA SER A 270 -13.98 -18.26 15.21
C SER A 270 -13.58 -19.42 16.14
N ARG A 271 -14.16 -20.63 15.94
CA ARG A 271 -13.87 -21.79 16.81
C ARG A 271 -12.39 -22.19 16.79
N PHE A 272 -11.68 -21.89 15.69
CA PHE A 272 -10.27 -22.28 15.48
C PHE A 272 -9.35 -21.08 15.27
N THR A 273 -9.83 -19.86 15.44
CA THR A 273 -9.04 -18.62 15.22
C THR A 273 -9.25 -17.68 16.38
N GLN A 274 -8.16 -17.23 16.98
CA GLN A 274 -8.21 -16.21 18.03
C GLN A 274 -8.64 -14.87 17.41
N LEU A 275 -9.67 -14.25 18.01
CA LEU A 275 -10.09 -12.90 17.64
C LEU A 275 -9.34 -11.86 18.48
N GLY A 276 -9.15 -10.67 17.90
CA GLY A 276 -8.35 -9.60 18.49
C GLY A 276 -6.87 -9.72 18.14
N LEU A 277 -6.06 -8.84 18.73
CA LEU A 277 -4.62 -8.83 18.48
C LEU A 277 -4.00 -10.17 18.94
N ARG A 278 -3.13 -10.75 18.11
CA ARG A 278 -2.42 -11.98 18.45
C ARG A 278 -1.50 -11.77 19.65
N THR A 279 -1.30 -12.81 20.42
CA THR A 279 -0.49 -12.81 21.64
C THR A 279 0.87 -13.50 21.48
N GLU A 280 1.10 -14.11 20.31
CA GLU A 280 2.34 -14.79 19.96
C GLU A 280 2.99 -14.15 18.72
N GLY A 281 4.19 -14.59 18.38
CA GLY A 281 4.83 -14.26 17.11
C GLY A 281 3.96 -14.65 15.92
N GLY A 282 4.31 -14.19 14.74
CA GLY A 282 3.61 -14.52 13.50
C GLY A 282 4.53 -14.43 12.30
N PHE A 283 4.23 -15.21 11.28
CA PHE A 283 4.91 -15.16 10.00
C PHE A 283 3.95 -15.52 8.87
N VAL A 284 4.30 -15.09 7.67
CA VAL A 284 3.67 -15.55 6.44
C VAL A 284 4.68 -16.41 5.70
N GLY A 285 4.27 -17.61 5.30
CA GLY A 285 5.14 -18.57 4.64
C GLY A 285 4.60 -19.99 4.75
N THR A 286 5.49 -20.97 4.66
CA THR A 286 5.17 -22.39 4.76
C THR A 286 5.96 -23.05 5.89
N HIS A 287 5.75 -24.36 6.09
CA HIS A 287 6.58 -25.18 6.98
C HIS A 287 7.36 -26.21 6.17
N ASP A 288 8.56 -26.50 6.59
CA ASP A 288 9.29 -27.64 6.07
C ASP A 288 8.47 -28.93 6.27
N ARG A 289 8.31 -29.71 5.21
CA ARG A 289 7.45 -30.90 5.23
C ARG A 289 7.98 -32.02 6.14
N ARG A 290 9.27 -32.02 6.44
CA ARG A 290 9.93 -33.07 7.22
C ARG A 290 10.14 -32.65 8.68
N THR A 291 10.63 -31.42 8.89
CA THR A 291 10.96 -30.92 10.24
C THR A 291 9.83 -30.16 10.91
N HIS A 292 8.82 -29.73 10.10
CA HIS A 292 7.74 -28.81 10.53
C HIS A 292 8.24 -27.46 11.03
N GLU A 293 9.49 -27.09 10.70
CA GLU A 293 10.02 -25.77 11.03
C GLU A 293 9.46 -24.69 10.11
N PRO A 294 9.26 -23.46 10.61
CA PRO A 294 8.80 -22.34 9.81
C PRO A 294 9.79 -22.00 8.67
N LEU A 295 9.25 -21.72 7.49
CA LEU A 295 9.96 -21.17 6.33
C LEU A 295 9.33 -19.80 6.01
N PRO A 296 9.71 -18.75 6.73
CA PRO A 296 9.07 -17.45 6.59
C PRO A 296 9.46 -16.75 5.29
N MET A 297 8.46 -16.20 4.61
CA MET A 297 8.60 -15.20 3.54
C MET A 297 8.45 -13.79 4.12
N HIS A 298 7.72 -13.66 5.22
CA HIS A 298 7.59 -12.45 6.02
C HIS A 298 7.48 -12.83 7.50
N ILE A 299 8.20 -12.13 8.36
CA ILE A 299 8.06 -12.24 9.82
C ILE A 299 7.33 -10.98 10.31
N SER A 300 6.24 -11.19 11.03
CA SER A 300 5.36 -10.12 11.51
C SER A 300 5.93 -9.40 12.73
N ALA A 301 5.39 -8.24 13.08
CA ALA A 301 5.77 -7.49 14.27
C ALA A 301 5.62 -8.35 15.54
N LYS A 302 6.40 -8.07 16.58
CA LYS A 302 6.27 -8.75 17.88
C LYS A 302 4.89 -8.48 18.50
N ALA A 303 4.35 -9.46 19.22
CA ALA A 303 3.06 -9.32 19.90
C ALA A 303 3.03 -8.14 20.90
N GLU A 304 4.13 -7.91 21.60
CA GLU A 304 4.28 -6.81 22.55
C GLU A 304 4.23 -5.41 21.91
N ASP A 305 4.57 -5.29 20.63
CA ASP A 305 4.58 -4.02 19.89
C ASP A 305 3.21 -3.70 19.25
N LEU A 306 2.30 -4.67 19.13
CA LEU A 306 1.07 -4.55 18.33
C LEU A 306 0.15 -3.44 18.79
N SER A 307 -0.05 -3.26 20.10
CA SER A 307 -0.94 -2.19 20.60
C SER A 307 -0.46 -0.83 20.14
N SER A 308 0.83 -0.52 20.34
CA SER A 308 1.43 0.76 19.95
C SER A 308 1.41 0.96 18.43
N LEU A 309 1.72 -0.09 17.66
CA LEU A 309 1.70 -0.03 16.20
C LEU A 309 0.29 0.21 15.67
N MET A 310 -0.73 -0.46 16.21
CA MET A 310 -2.12 -0.28 15.79
C MET A 310 -2.69 1.08 16.20
N GLU A 311 -2.32 1.60 17.36
CA GLU A 311 -2.61 2.99 17.75
C GLU A 311 -1.94 3.98 16.78
N GLY A 312 -0.70 3.68 16.36
CA GLY A 312 0.02 4.45 15.35
C GLY A 312 -0.67 4.45 13.99
N VAL A 313 -1.18 3.30 13.53
CA VAL A 313 -1.97 3.15 12.29
C VAL A 313 -3.24 4.02 12.35
N VAL A 314 -3.96 4.00 13.46
CA VAL A 314 -5.16 4.84 13.66
C VAL A 314 -4.79 6.32 13.67
N ALA A 315 -3.73 6.70 14.39
CA ALA A 315 -3.27 8.09 14.45
C ALA A 315 -2.77 8.62 13.09
N TYR A 316 -2.16 7.75 12.27
CA TYR A 316 -1.79 8.09 10.89
C TYR A 316 -3.02 8.44 10.07
N ASP A 317 -4.06 7.59 10.07
CA ASP A 317 -5.31 7.83 9.35
C ASP A 317 -5.96 9.15 9.78
N GLU A 318 -6.06 9.42 11.08
CA GLU A 318 -6.62 10.67 11.59
C GLU A 318 -5.82 11.91 11.13
N ARG A 319 -4.48 11.79 11.14
CA ARG A 319 -3.58 12.88 10.81
C ARG A 319 -3.63 13.26 9.32
N VAL A 320 -3.77 12.27 8.42
CA VAL A 320 -3.76 12.50 6.96
C VAL A 320 -5.13 12.82 6.37
N ARG A 321 -6.25 12.55 7.06
CA ARG A 321 -7.61 12.79 6.55
C ARG A 321 -7.87 14.21 6.01
N ARG A 322 -7.15 15.21 6.53
CA ARG A 322 -7.31 16.63 6.14
C ARG A 322 -6.02 17.21 5.58
N ALA A 323 -5.11 16.36 5.17
CA ALA A 323 -3.76 16.76 4.79
C ALA A 323 -3.66 17.38 3.38
N GLY A 324 -4.69 17.25 2.55
CA GLY A 324 -4.63 17.67 1.15
C GLY A 324 -3.69 16.80 0.30
N ILE A 325 -3.34 15.59 0.78
CA ILE A 325 -2.58 14.59 0.04
C ILE A 325 -3.57 13.73 -0.76
N ASP A 326 -3.18 13.31 -1.95
CA ASP A 326 -4.00 12.42 -2.77
C ASP A 326 -4.35 11.12 -2.02
N ALA A 327 -5.59 10.65 -2.20
CA ALA A 327 -6.13 9.52 -1.44
C ALA A 327 -5.36 8.20 -1.68
N VAL A 328 -4.86 7.96 -2.89
CA VAL A 328 -4.07 6.76 -3.22
C VAL A 328 -2.70 6.82 -2.55
N VAL A 329 -2.09 8.01 -2.48
CA VAL A 329 -0.82 8.25 -1.77
C VAL A 329 -0.96 7.98 -0.27
N ILE A 330 -2.14 8.20 0.31
CA ILE A 330 -2.44 7.89 1.72
C ILE A 330 -2.77 6.40 1.90
N ALA A 331 -3.58 5.84 1.00
CA ALA A 331 -4.13 4.49 1.14
C ALA A 331 -3.03 3.41 1.14
N ALA A 332 -2.03 3.54 0.27
CA ALA A 332 -0.98 2.53 0.16
C ALA A 332 -0.13 2.40 1.45
N PRO A 333 0.47 3.48 2.02
CA PRO A 333 1.23 3.37 3.27
C PRO A 333 0.42 2.78 4.41
N LEU A 334 -0.85 3.18 4.55
CA LEU A 334 -1.73 2.70 5.60
C LEU A 334 -2.03 1.20 5.46
N ALA A 335 -2.45 0.78 4.27
CA ALA A 335 -2.85 -0.59 4.00
C ALA A 335 -1.64 -1.55 4.01
N PHE A 336 -0.56 -1.21 3.31
CA PHE A 336 0.63 -2.06 3.27
C PHE A 336 1.36 -2.10 4.62
N GLY A 337 1.40 -0.99 5.37
CA GLY A 337 1.92 -1.00 6.73
C GLY A 337 1.14 -1.94 7.65
N PHE A 338 -0.19 -1.93 7.58
CA PHE A 338 -1.04 -2.87 8.32
C PHE A 338 -0.72 -4.34 8.00
N VAL A 339 -0.56 -4.69 6.72
CA VAL A 339 -0.26 -6.09 6.36
C VAL A 339 1.15 -6.52 6.77
N TYR A 340 2.12 -5.61 6.84
CA TYR A 340 3.45 -5.89 7.39
C TYR A 340 3.44 -6.07 8.90
N ILE A 341 2.69 -5.24 9.64
CA ILE A 341 2.48 -5.43 11.10
C ILE A 341 1.83 -6.79 11.36
N HIS A 342 0.86 -7.18 10.54
CA HIS A 342 0.13 -8.47 10.61
C HIS A 342 -0.45 -8.74 12.00
N PRO A 343 -1.36 -7.87 12.49
CA PRO A 343 -1.72 -7.83 13.90
C PRO A 343 -2.61 -8.97 14.38
N PHE A 344 -3.29 -9.69 13.49
CA PHE A 344 -4.24 -10.74 13.80
C PHE A 344 -3.70 -12.12 13.46
N GLU A 345 -4.30 -13.17 14.03
CA GLU A 345 -3.98 -14.54 13.67
C GLU A 345 -4.43 -14.87 12.23
N ASP A 346 -5.60 -14.36 11.81
CA ASP A 346 -6.14 -14.49 10.47
C ASP A 346 -6.97 -13.25 10.08
N GLY A 347 -7.13 -13.05 8.78
CA GLY A 347 -7.92 -11.95 8.20
C GLY A 347 -7.10 -10.72 7.77
N ASN A 348 -5.79 -10.70 8.03
CA ASN A 348 -4.96 -9.52 7.77
C ASN A 348 -4.96 -9.08 6.30
N GLY A 349 -4.84 -9.99 5.34
CA GLY A 349 -4.84 -9.64 3.93
C GLY A 349 -6.17 -9.03 3.47
N ARG A 350 -7.31 -9.56 3.96
CA ARG A 350 -8.64 -9.01 3.64
C ARG A 350 -8.86 -7.63 4.27
N LEU A 351 -8.39 -7.44 5.52
CA LEU A 351 -8.43 -6.13 6.18
C LEU A 351 -7.49 -5.12 5.54
N HIS A 352 -6.32 -5.54 5.08
CA HIS A 352 -5.41 -4.71 4.28
C HIS A 352 -6.13 -4.12 3.05
N ARG A 353 -6.81 -4.95 2.26
CA ARG A 353 -7.57 -4.48 1.09
C ARG A 353 -8.77 -3.65 1.48
N TRP A 354 -9.44 -3.96 2.58
CA TRP A 354 -10.51 -3.12 3.12
C TRP A 354 -10.01 -1.72 3.49
N LEU A 355 -8.80 -1.58 4.03
CA LEU A 355 -8.19 -0.27 4.34
C LEU A 355 -8.00 0.61 3.11
N ILE A 356 -7.72 0.02 1.94
CA ILE A 356 -7.67 0.75 0.68
C ILE A 356 -9.05 1.38 0.40
N HIS A 357 -10.11 0.57 0.47
CA HIS A 357 -11.48 1.07 0.26
C HIS A 357 -11.86 2.13 1.29
N HIS A 358 -11.48 1.91 2.56
CA HIS A 358 -11.75 2.86 3.64
C HIS A 358 -11.13 4.23 3.35
N THR A 359 -9.86 4.26 2.99
CA THR A 359 -9.15 5.51 2.75
C THR A 359 -9.69 6.24 1.52
N LEU A 360 -9.91 5.53 0.40
CA LEU A 360 -10.47 6.13 -0.80
C LEU A 360 -11.88 6.71 -0.55
N ALA A 361 -12.74 5.98 0.16
CA ALA A 361 -14.08 6.44 0.49
C ALA A 361 -14.09 7.60 1.48
N ALA A 362 -13.29 7.52 2.56
CA ALA A 362 -13.18 8.59 3.57
C ALA A 362 -12.64 9.91 2.99
N ALA A 363 -11.78 9.83 1.95
CA ALA A 363 -11.29 10.99 1.22
C ALA A 363 -12.29 11.51 0.16
N GLY A 364 -13.44 10.85 -0.04
CA GLY A 364 -14.39 11.20 -1.09
C GLY A 364 -13.86 10.98 -2.51
N TYR A 365 -12.88 10.09 -2.67
CA TYR A 365 -12.28 9.76 -3.95
C TYR A 365 -13.26 8.98 -4.84
N ASN A 366 -14.03 8.07 -4.24
CA ASN A 366 -15.07 7.32 -4.91
C ASN A 366 -16.31 8.19 -5.15
N PRO A 367 -16.98 8.08 -6.31
CA PRO A 367 -18.34 8.59 -6.48
C PRO A 367 -19.29 7.94 -5.46
N PRO A 368 -20.32 8.68 -4.99
CA PRO A 368 -21.29 8.12 -4.05
C PRO A 368 -21.93 6.82 -4.57
N GLY A 369 -21.98 5.79 -3.73
CA GLY A 369 -22.58 4.49 -4.04
C GLY A 369 -21.72 3.55 -4.89
N VAL A 370 -20.55 3.98 -5.35
CA VAL A 370 -19.63 3.16 -6.16
C VAL A 370 -18.41 2.77 -5.36
N VAL A 371 -18.09 1.48 -5.33
CA VAL A 371 -16.83 0.93 -4.81
C VAL A 371 -16.00 0.47 -5.99
N PHE A 372 -14.75 0.92 -6.06
CA PHE A 372 -13.83 0.45 -7.08
C PHE A 372 -13.38 -0.98 -6.76
N PRO A 373 -13.41 -1.93 -7.71
CA PRO A 373 -13.05 -3.33 -7.44
C PRO A 373 -11.53 -3.53 -7.39
N VAL A 374 -10.88 -2.87 -6.41
CA VAL A 374 -9.41 -2.87 -6.26
C VAL A 374 -8.87 -4.26 -5.96
N SER A 375 -9.58 -5.07 -5.16
CA SER A 375 -9.17 -6.45 -4.89
C SER A 375 -9.24 -7.32 -6.17
N ALA A 376 -10.19 -7.07 -7.07
CA ALA A 376 -10.27 -7.76 -8.35
C ALA A 376 -9.09 -7.35 -9.26
N ALA A 377 -8.72 -6.08 -9.27
CA ALA A 377 -7.53 -5.60 -9.99
C ALA A 377 -6.24 -6.21 -9.42
N ILE A 378 -6.07 -6.24 -8.10
CA ILE A 378 -4.94 -6.90 -7.43
C ILE A 378 -4.88 -8.40 -7.78
N TYR A 379 -6.02 -9.09 -7.80
CA TYR A 379 -6.07 -10.52 -8.14
C TYR A 379 -5.60 -10.79 -9.59
N ARG A 380 -5.91 -9.91 -10.52
CA ARG A 380 -5.42 -10.01 -11.90
C ARG A 380 -3.91 -9.76 -12.00
N GLU A 381 -3.38 -8.91 -11.14
CA GLU A 381 -1.96 -8.53 -11.06
C GLU A 381 -1.25 -9.22 -9.88
N ILE A 382 -1.65 -10.44 -9.51
CA ILE A 382 -1.23 -11.12 -8.28
C ILE A 382 0.29 -11.23 -8.16
N ALA A 383 0.99 -11.56 -9.26
CA ALA A 383 2.45 -11.66 -9.25
C ALA A 383 3.13 -10.30 -8.98
N ALA A 384 2.57 -9.19 -9.51
CA ALA A 384 3.06 -7.84 -9.22
C ALA A 384 2.78 -7.45 -7.76
N TYR A 385 1.63 -7.82 -7.22
CA TYR A 385 1.28 -7.62 -5.81
C TYR A 385 2.25 -8.36 -4.87
N GLU A 386 2.50 -9.63 -5.13
CA GLU A 386 3.47 -10.44 -4.38
C GLU A 386 4.87 -9.82 -4.44
N SER A 387 5.33 -9.40 -5.64
CA SER A 387 6.61 -8.73 -5.83
C SER A 387 6.72 -7.43 -5.02
N VAL A 388 5.65 -6.64 -4.95
CA VAL A 388 5.62 -5.41 -4.14
C VAL A 388 5.69 -5.72 -2.66
N LEU A 389 4.98 -6.72 -2.15
CA LEU A 389 5.07 -7.16 -0.75
C LEU A 389 6.49 -7.65 -0.43
N GLU A 390 7.07 -8.49 -1.28
CA GLU A 390 8.41 -9.03 -1.10
C GLU A 390 9.51 -7.97 -1.20
N SER A 391 9.30 -6.90 -1.96
CA SER A 391 10.28 -5.83 -2.12
C SER A 391 10.71 -5.21 -0.78
N TYR A 392 9.82 -5.21 0.21
CA TYR A 392 10.10 -4.77 1.58
C TYR A 392 10.33 -5.94 2.53
N SER A 393 9.51 -6.99 2.51
CA SER A 393 9.59 -8.07 3.49
C SER A 393 10.84 -8.95 3.35
N ARG A 394 11.28 -9.22 2.11
CA ARG A 394 12.44 -10.09 1.86
C ARG A 394 13.76 -9.55 2.44
N PRO A 395 14.13 -8.26 2.26
CA PRO A 395 15.31 -7.68 2.92
C PRO A 395 15.28 -7.76 4.45
N LEU A 396 14.09 -7.71 5.06
CA LEU A 396 13.95 -7.78 6.52
C LEU A 396 14.33 -9.15 7.08
N LEU A 397 14.14 -10.25 6.33
CA LEU A 397 14.46 -11.60 6.81
C LEU A 397 15.92 -11.75 7.24
N GLY A 398 16.85 -11.05 6.58
CA GLY A 398 18.26 -11.02 6.95
C GLY A 398 18.59 -10.15 8.16
N LEU A 399 17.66 -9.30 8.61
CA LEU A 399 17.82 -8.36 9.71
C LEU A 399 17.10 -8.79 11.00
N ILE A 400 16.15 -9.73 10.87
CA ILE A 400 15.36 -10.25 11.99
C ILE A 400 15.99 -11.53 12.51
N GLU A 401 16.44 -11.50 13.76
CA GLU A 401 16.89 -12.69 14.48
C GLU A 401 15.70 -13.40 15.08
N TRP A 402 15.53 -14.66 14.76
CA TRP A 402 14.39 -15.44 15.21
C TRP A 402 14.74 -16.92 15.43
N GLU A 403 13.89 -17.63 16.18
CA GLU A 403 13.96 -19.06 16.36
C GLU A 403 12.56 -19.69 16.26
N PRO A 404 12.45 -20.98 15.88
CA PRO A 404 11.17 -21.67 15.84
C PRO A 404 10.64 -21.92 17.25
N THR A 405 9.30 -21.82 17.41
CA THR A 405 8.63 -22.21 18.64
C THR A 405 8.19 -23.67 18.61
N ARG A 406 7.79 -24.24 19.75
CA ARG A 406 7.27 -25.61 19.83
C ARG A 406 5.95 -25.80 19.08
N THR A 407 5.22 -24.70 18.84
CA THR A 407 3.94 -24.69 18.10
C THR A 407 4.13 -24.51 16.59
N GLY A 408 5.37 -24.50 16.09
CA GLY A 408 5.65 -24.26 14.66
C GLY A 408 5.52 -22.78 14.27
N ASN A 409 5.60 -21.85 15.22
CA ASN A 409 5.59 -20.42 14.96
C ASN A 409 7.03 -19.85 15.09
N VAL A 410 7.21 -18.54 14.96
CA VAL A 410 8.47 -17.83 15.12
C VAL A 410 8.50 -17.01 16.41
N ARG A 411 9.66 -16.97 17.07
CA ARG A 411 9.96 -16.05 18.16
C ARG A 411 11.08 -15.11 17.77
N VAL A 412 10.79 -13.83 17.64
CA VAL A 412 11.76 -12.79 17.29
C VAL A 412 12.60 -12.42 18.50
N LEU A 413 13.92 -12.36 18.33
CA LEU A 413 14.90 -12.20 19.42
C LEU A 413 15.44 -10.76 19.53
N ASN A 414 15.60 -10.06 18.42
CA ASN A 414 16.11 -8.68 18.40
C ASN A 414 14.99 -7.62 18.39
N THR A 415 15.33 -6.36 18.51
CA THR A 415 14.39 -5.23 18.41
C THR A 415 14.07 -4.97 16.95
N THR A 416 12.79 -5.07 16.56
CA THR A 416 12.35 -4.99 15.15
C THR A 416 11.25 -3.96 14.91
N VAL A 417 10.74 -3.31 15.96
CA VAL A 417 9.57 -2.43 15.88
C VAL A 417 9.71 -1.31 14.84
N ASN A 418 10.92 -0.78 14.64
CA ASN A 418 11.20 0.29 13.67
C ASN A 418 10.98 -0.15 12.22
N TYR A 419 11.10 -1.44 11.89
CA TYR A 419 10.80 -1.97 10.55
C TYR A 419 9.32 -1.88 10.21
N TYR A 420 8.43 -1.87 11.19
CA TYR A 420 6.97 -1.77 11.01
C TYR A 420 6.46 -0.34 11.18
N ARG A 421 7.22 0.55 11.82
CA ARG A 421 6.90 1.97 11.99
C ARG A 421 7.26 2.80 10.77
N PHE A 422 8.42 2.50 10.16
CA PHE A 422 9.07 3.38 9.19
C PHE A 422 9.53 2.59 7.97
N PHE A 423 8.91 2.84 6.84
CA PHE A 423 9.33 2.26 5.56
C PHE A 423 9.01 3.23 4.41
N ASP A 424 9.71 3.05 3.28
CA ASP A 424 9.40 3.75 2.02
C ASP A 424 8.26 3.03 1.32
N ALA A 425 7.11 3.70 1.22
CA ALA A 425 5.91 3.15 0.61
C ALA A 425 5.74 3.55 -0.88
N THR A 426 6.75 4.12 -1.51
CA THR A 426 6.67 4.68 -2.87
C THR A 426 6.24 3.62 -3.89
N THR A 427 6.89 2.47 -3.91
CA THR A 427 6.56 1.36 -4.83
C THR A 427 5.14 0.84 -4.62
N HIS A 428 4.67 0.84 -3.37
CA HIS A 428 3.31 0.43 -3.01
C HIS A 428 2.26 1.41 -3.56
N VAL A 429 2.55 2.70 -3.51
CA VAL A 429 1.71 3.76 -4.10
C VAL A 429 1.65 3.60 -5.62
N GLU A 430 2.78 3.40 -6.28
CA GLU A 430 2.84 3.22 -7.72
C GLU A 430 2.04 1.97 -8.18
N PHE A 431 2.12 0.88 -7.41
CA PHE A 431 1.32 -0.31 -7.65
C PHE A 431 -0.18 -0.04 -7.46
N LEU A 432 -0.55 0.59 -6.35
CA LEU A 432 -1.96 0.86 -6.05
C LEU A 432 -2.60 1.79 -7.09
N TYR A 433 -1.85 2.79 -7.59
CA TYR A 433 -2.35 3.62 -8.70
C TYR A 433 -2.67 2.81 -9.95
N ARG A 434 -1.84 1.83 -10.32
CA ARG A 434 -2.16 0.96 -11.47
C ARG A 434 -3.46 0.20 -11.26
N CYS A 435 -3.66 -0.35 -10.05
CA CYS A 435 -4.91 -1.04 -9.73
C CYS A 435 -6.12 -0.09 -9.78
N VAL A 436 -6.02 1.09 -9.18
CA VAL A 436 -7.10 2.10 -9.18
C VAL A 436 -7.40 2.59 -10.59
N GLU A 437 -6.37 2.89 -11.38
CA GLU A 437 -6.52 3.28 -12.79
C GLU A 437 -7.28 2.21 -13.59
N GLN A 438 -6.90 0.94 -13.44
CA GLN A 438 -7.58 -0.16 -14.12
C GLN A 438 -9.05 -0.25 -13.74
N THR A 439 -9.40 -0.07 -12.46
CA THR A 439 -10.79 -0.10 -12.02
C THR A 439 -11.63 1.03 -12.62
N ILE A 440 -11.06 2.21 -12.78
CA ILE A 440 -11.77 3.40 -13.28
C ILE A 440 -11.80 3.44 -14.81
N GLU A 441 -10.70 3.10 -15.47
CA GLU A 441 -10.56 3.23 -16.92
C GLU A 441 -11.09 1.98 -17.67
N GLN A 442 -11.20 0.83 -17.00
CA GLN A 442 -11.61 -0.42 -17.62
C GLN A 442 -12.81 -1.07 -16.93
N ASP A 443 -12.71 -1.44 -15.66
CA ASP A 443 -13.74 -2.28 -15.01
C ASP A 443 -15.10 -1.59 -14.93
N LEU A 444 -15.14 -0.33 -14.47
CA LEU A 444 -16.38 0.44 -14.35
C LEU A 444 -17.04 0.71 -15.72
N PRO A 445 -16.33 1.22 -16.74
CA PRO A 445 -16.92 1.42 -18.06
C PRO A 445 -17.38 0.12 -18.73
N GLN A 446 -16.63 -0.98 -18.58
CA GLN A 446 -17.00 -2.27 -19.16
C GLN A 446 -18.27 -2.82 -18.54
N GLU A 447 -18.43 -2.71 -17.22
CA GLU A 447 -19.65 -3.19 -16.55
C GLU A 447 -20.86 -2.34 -16.92
N VAL A 448 -20.70 -1.02 -16.99
CA VAL A 448 -21.76 -0.11 -17.46
C VAL A 448 -22.18 -0.45 -18.88
N ALA A 449 -21.22 -0.56 -19.80
CA ALA A 449 -21.50 -0.87 -21.20
C ALA A 449 -22.18 -2.25 -21.38
N TYR A 450 -21.75 -3.24 -20.56
CA TYR A 450 -22.37 -4.56 -20.54
C TYR A 450 -23.84 -4.50 -20.10
N LEU A 451 -24.16 -3.75 -19.06
CA LEU A 451 -25.53 -3.62 -18.56
C LEU A 451 -26.42 -2.83 -19.53
N GLU A 452 -25.89 -1.80 -20.18
CA GLU A 452 -26.59 -1.07 -21.24
C GLU A 452 -26.90 -1.99 -22.44
N ALA A 453 -25.95 -2.84 -22.84
CA ALA A 453 -26.16 -3.82 -23.90
C ALA A 453 -27.20 -4.86 -23.50
N TYR A 454 -27.16 -5.33 -22.25
CA TYR A 454 -28.15 -6.25 -21.72
C TYR A 454 -29.56 -5.65 -21.73
N GLU A 455 -29.75 -4.39 -21.36
CA GLU A 455 -31.02 -3.69 -21.41
C GLU A 455 -31.52 -3.56 -22.84
N ARG A 456 -30.65 -3.17 -23.80
CA ARG A 456 -31.02 -3.13 -25.22
C ARG A 456 -31.49 -4.50 -25.71
N PHE A 457 -30.76 -5.56 -25.39
CA PHE A 457 -31.12 -6.94 -25.73
C PHE A 457 -32.45 -7.37 -25.10
N SER A 458 -32.61 -7.13 -23.80
CA SER A 458 -33.84 -7.53 -23.07
C SER A 458 -35.08 -6.81 -23.60
N THR A 459 -34.97 -5.50 -23.87
CA THR A 459 -36.06 -4.70 -24.43
C THR A 459 -36.40 -5.14 -25.87
N GLY A 460 -35.38 -5.26 -26.73
CA GLY A 460 -35.57 -5.68 -28.12
C GLY A 460 -36.09 -7.13 -28.24
N LEU A 461 -35.76 -8.00 -27.26
CA LEU A 461 -36.29 -9.36 -27.21
C LEU A 461 -37.83 -9.39 -26.98
N GLN A 462 -38.37 -8.49 -26.14
CA GLN A 462 -39.80 -8.36 -25.90
C GLN A 462 -40.57 -7.94 -27.17
N ASP A 463 -39.90 -7.24 -28.09
CA ASP A 463 -40.51 -6.90 -29.41
C ASP A 463 -40.50 -8.10 -30.38
N ILE A 464 -39.72 -9.14 -30.11
CA ILE A 464 -39.67 -10.37 -30.92
C ILE A 464 -40.60 -11.43 -30.36
N VAL A 465 -40.57 -11.65 -29.04
CA VAL A 465 -41.33 -12.69 -28.35
C VAL A 465 -41.57 -12.28 -26.89
N ASP A 466 -42.84 -12.42 -26.45
CA ASP A 466 -43.18 -12.21 -25.04
C ASP A 466 -42.60 -13.34 -24.19
N MET A 467 -41.59 -13.01 -23.35
CA MET A 467 -40.85 -13.98 -22.58
C MET A 467 -40.67 -13.50 -21.12
N PRO A 468 -40.94 -14.38 -20.13
CA PRO A 468 -40.66 -14.04 -18.72
C PRO A 468 -39.19 -13.72 -18.46
N GLU A 469 -38.89 -12.75 -17.59
CA GLU A 469 -37.57 -12.25 -17.26
C GLU A 469 -36.57 -13.40 -16.97
N ARG A 470 -36.98 -14.39 -16.16
CA ARG A 470 -36.13 -15.58 -15.88
C ARG A 470 -35.72 -16.35 -17.14
N LYS A 471 -36.54 -16.35 -18.15
CA LYS A 471 -36.25 -17.01 -19.43
C LYS A 471 -35.31 -16.14 -20.28
N ILE A 472 -35.44 -14.82 -20.20
CA ILE A 472 -34.53 -13.86 -20.85
C ILE A 472 -33.14 -14.04 -20.29
N ASP A 473 -32.97 -14.08 -18.96
CA ASP A 473 -31.71 -14.31 -18.30
C ASP A 473 -31.07 -15.64 -18.73
N LEU A 474 -31.86 -16.70 -18.76
CA LEU A 474 -31.40 -18.02 -19.18
C LEU A 474 -30.99 -18.04 -20.66
N LEU A 475 -31.76 -17.40 -21.54
CA LEU A 475 -31.47 -17.26 -22.96
C LEU A 475 -30.16 -16.51 -23.17
N HIS A 476 -30.00 -15.36 -22.52
CA HIS A 476 -28.76 -14.58 -22.54
C HIS A 476 -27.57 -15.41 -22.07
N LYS A 477 -27.70 -16.17 -20.97
CA LYS A 477 -26.64 -17.07 -20.46
C LYS A 477 -26.23 -18.08 -21.54
N PHE A 478 -27.14 -18.72 -22.21
CA PHE A 478 -26.85 -19.71 -23.26
C PHE A 478 -26.22 -19.06 -24.50
N LEU A 479 -26.74 -17.93 -24.96
CA LEU A 479 -26.18 -17.19 -26.10
C LEU A 479 -24.76 -16.76 -25.79
N ARG A 480 -24.49 -16.25 -24.58
CA ARG A 480 -23.15 -15.86 -24.11
C ARG A 480 -22.17 -17.04 -24.11
N GLN A 481 -22.60 -18.23 -23.68
CA GLN A 481 -21.75 -19.43 -23.63
C GLN A 481 -21.34 -19.92 -25.02
N GLN A 482 -22.11 -19.63 -26.05
CA GLN A 482 -21.94 -20.11 -27.42
C GLN A 482 -21.71 -18.96 -28.42
N SER A 483 -21.11 -17.84 -27.94
CA SER A 483 -20.74 -16.68 -28.77
C SER A 483 -21.90 -16.14 -29.63
N GLY A 484 -23.07 -15.99 -29.02
CA GLY A 484 -24.27 -15.41 -29.63
C GLY A 484 -25.17 -16.41 -30.37
N ARG A 485 -24.88 -17.70 -30.28
CA ARG A 485 -25.74 -18.75 -30.90
C ARG A 485 -26.32 -19.68 -29.85
N LEU A 486 -27.55 -20.13 -30.09
CA LEU A 486 -28.19 -21.11 -29.22
C LEU A 486 -27.75 -22.53 -29.59
N SER A 487 -27.29 -23.33 -28.60
CA SER A 487 -26.93 -24.72 -28.86
C SER A 487 -28.17 -25.54 -29.27
N LYS A 488 -27.98 -26.59 -30.11
CA LYS A 488 -29.08 -27.50 -30.53
C LYS A 488 -29.86 -28.07 -29.34
N ARG A 489 -29.14 -28.40 -28.23
CA ARG A 489 -29.77 -28.91 -27.01
C ARG A 489 -30.66 -27.86 -26.35
N ALA A 490 -30.17 -26.65 -26.14
CA ALA A 490 -30.94 -25.57 -25.54
C ALA A 490 -32.15 -25.19 -26.37
N ARG A 491 -32.00 -25.19 -27.70
CA ARG A 491 -33.12 -24.98 -28.64
C ARG A 491 -34.17 -26.05 -28.52
N THR A 492 -33.80 -27.32 -28.39
CA THR A 492 -34.80 -28.43 -28.33
C THR A 492 -35.45 -28.53 -26.95
N ASN A 493 -34.78 -28.18 -25.87
CA ASN A 493 -35.28 -28.36 -24.50
C ASN A 493 -35.86 -27.06 -23.92
N GLU A 494 -34.98 -26.10 -23.61
CA GLU A 494 -35.36 -24.90 -22.84
C GLU A 494 -36.13 -23.87 -23.66
N PHE A 495 -35.85 -23.82 -24.98
CA PHE A 495 -36.41 -22.81 -25.92
C PHE A 495 -37.08 -23.43 -27.14
N ALA A 496 -37.68 -24.62 -26.96
CA ALA A 496 -38.39 -25.32 -28.02
C ALA A 496 -39.66 -24.56 -28.55
N ALA A 497 -40.11 -23.57 -27.79
CA ALA A 497 -41.24 -22.72 -28.19
C ALA A 497 -40.86 -21.62 -29.19
N LEU A 498 -39.57 -21.31 -29.37
CA LEU A 498 -39.12 -20.33 -30.36
C LEU A 498 -39.22 -20.93 -31.79
N THR A 499 -39.81 -20.18 -32.70
CA THR A 499 -39.74 -20.47 -34.13
C THR A 499 -38.33 -20.23 -34.67
N ASP A 500 -38.04 -20.77 -35.86
CA ASP A 500 -36.74 -20.58 -36.52
C ASP A 500 -36.51 -19.10 -36.85
N GLU A 501 -37.55 -18.39 -37.30
CA GLU A 501 -37.48 -16.95 -37.60
C GLU A 501 -37.23 -16.09 -36.35
N GLU A 502 -37.91 -16.40 -35.23
CA GLU A 502 -37.65 -15.73 -33.94
C GLU A 502 -36.24 -15.99 -33.45
N LEU A 503 -35.74 -17.22 -33.58
CA LEU A 503 -34.39 -17.57 -33.17
C LEU A 503 -33.33 -16.78 -33.98
N GLU A 504 -33.46 -16.68 -35.28
CA GLU A 504 -32.57 -15.90 -36.14
C GLU A 504 -32.59 -14.42 -35.73
N ARG A 505 -33.74 -13.86 -35.45
CA ARG A 505 -33.88 -12.47 -34.98
C ARG A 505 -33.26 -12.27 -33.59
N VAL A 506 -33.43 -13.22 -32.69
CA VAL A 506 -32.85 -13.19 -31.33
C VAL A 506 -31.33 -13.27 -31.39
N GLU A 507 -30.74 -14.16 -32.19
CA GLU A 507 -29.29 -14.27 -32.37
C GLU A 507 -28.71 -13.00 -33.02
N ALA A 508 -29.40 -12.43 -34.02
CA ALA A 508 -29.01 -11.15 -34.63
C ALA A 508 -29.09 -10.00 -33.63
N LEU A 509 -30.17 -9.89 -32.85
CA LEU A 509 -30.29 -8.88 -31.79
C LEU A 509 -29.21 -9.00 -30.73
N TYR A 510 -28.84 -10.23 -30.34
CA TYR A 510 -27.75 -10.46 -29.41
C TYR A 510 -26.41 -9.93 -29.98
N HIS A 511 -26.09 -10.27 -31.22
CA HIS A 511 -24.88 -9.78 -31.87
C HIS A 511 -24.85 -8.25 -31.97
N ASP A 512 -25.96 -7.62 -32.40
CA ASP A 512 -26.09 -6.17 -32.50
C ASP A 512 -25.94 -5.47 -31.13
N SER A 513 -26.56 -6.03 -30.10
CA SER A 513 -26.53 -5.47 -28.74
C SER A 513 -25.14 -5.52 -28.07
N PHE A 514 -24.37 -6.58 -28.33
CA PHE A 514 -23.07 -6.85 -27.69
C PHE A 514 -21.87 -6.70 -28.65
N GLU A 515 -22.09 -6.15 -29.85
CA GLU A 515 -21.02 -5.90 -30.82
C GLU A 515 -19.93 -4.98 -30.23
N GLY A 516 -18.67 -5.38 -30.38
CA GLY A 516 -17.52 -4.62 -29.90
C GLY A 516 -17.28 -4.67 -28.39
N LEU A 517 -18.13 -5.33 -27.60
CA LEU A 517 -17.92 -5.47 -26.17
C LEU A 517 -17.01 -6.66 -25.84
N VAL A 518 -15.99 -6.39 -25.00
CA VAL A 518 -15.22 -7.46 -24.34
C VAL A 518 -16.08 -8.02 -23.22
N LEU A 519 -16.80 -9.10 -23.51
CA LEU A 519 -17.64 -9.74 -22.50
C LEU A 519 -16.77 -10.32 -21.38
N PRO A 520 -17.06 -10.03 -20.11
CA PRO A 520 -16.38 -10.66 -18.99
C PRO A 520 -16.51 -12.18 -19.13
N ARG A 521 -15.42 -12.93 -18.95
CA ARG A 521 -15.46 -14.40 -19.08
C ARG A 521 -16.55 -14.96 -18.18
N PRO A 522 -17.40 -15.89 -18.67
CA PRO A 522 -18.38 -16.54 -17.81
C PRO A 522 -17.63 -17.15 -16.63
N GLN A 523 -17.95 -16.73 -15.41
CA GLN A 523 -17.47 -17.43 -14.23
C GLN A 523 -18.02 -18.85 -14.33
N LEU A 524 -17.13 -19.82 -14.51
CA LEU A 524 -17.51 -21.24 -14.39
C LEU A 524 -17.98 -21.39 -12.93
N GLU A 525 -19.29 -21.37 -12.75
CA GLU A 525 -19.93 -21.88 -11.55
C GLU A 525 -19.66 -23.38 -11.51
N SER A 526 -18.57 -23.77 -10.81
CA SER A 526 -18.29 -25.16 -10.44
C SER A 526 -19.13 -25.55 -9.22
#